data_09662f53c35d0dee0c84eac25d736c88
#
_entry.id   09662f53c35d0dee0c84eac25d736c88
#
_cell.length_a   1.000
_cell.length_b   1.000
_cell.length_c   1.000
_cell.angle_alpha   90.00
_cell.angle_beta   90.00
_cell.angle_gamma   90.00
#
_symmetry.space_group_name_H-M   'P 1'
#
loop_
_entity.id
_entity.type
_entity.pdbx_description
1 polymer ?
#
loop_
_entity_poly.entity_id
_entity_poly.type
_entity_poly.pdbx_seq_one_letter_code
_entity_poly.pdbx_strand_id
1 'polypeptide(L)'
;WNDVFNHAQDALNIPRGSIRATVLIETILAAFEMDEIIYELRKHSAGLNAGRWDYIFSVAKKFAAHKSFVLPDRNDVSMSVPFMRAYTQLLIATCHKRGVHAMGGMAAFIPNRHDPEVTEHAIAKVTKGKAQEAADGCDGTWVAHPDLVPVAQAEFDAVLQGAVHQLGHQRPDVSITAADLLSVDQTDGSITEEGLRINIHVGLRYLAGWLSGLGAAAIHNMMEDAATAEICRSQIWQWVQHECSLDDGRVVTADLVREFADQEIADIETTLGSEIFAQQPFDDARRVFEDLALTDDFIEFLTLPLYELLD
;
A
#
# COMPACT_ATOMS: atom_id res chain seq x y z
N TRP A 1 11.91 13.22 15.37
CA TRP A 1 11.29 14.17 14.43
C TRP A 1 11.04 15.52 15.07
N ASN A 2 10.52 15.62 16.30
CA ASN A 2 10.31 16.92 16.96
C ASN A 2 11.57 17.78 16.94
N ASP A 3 12.74 17.21 17.24
CA ASP A 3 14.02 17.94 17.25
C ASP A 3 14.41 18.37 15.84
N VAL A 4 14.19 17.52 14.83
CA VAL A 4 14.41 17.86 13.42
C VAL A 4 13.53 19.02 13.00
N PHE A 5 12.21 18.98 13.30
CA PHE A 5 11.28 20.06 12.99
C PHE A 5 11.64 21.35 13.72
N ASN A 6 12.01 21.24 14.98
CA ASN A 6 12.46 22.39 15.77
C ASN A 6 13.71 23.02 15.17
N HIS A 7 14.71 22.21 14.85
CA HIS A 7 15.96 22.67 14.22
C HIS A 7 15.71 23.34 12.86
N ALA A 8 14.86 22.73 12.02
CA ALA A 8 14.50 23.29 10.72
C ALA A 8 13.79 24.64 10.86
N GLN A 9 12.83 24.75 11.79
CA GLN A 9 12.14 26.02 12.05
C GLN A 9 13.08 27.11 12.53
N ASP A 10 14.04 26.79 13.41
CA ASP A 10 15.05 27.74 13.86
C ASP A 10 15.99 28.16 12.73
N ALA A 11 16.50 27.19 11.96
CA ALA A 11 17.42 27.45 10.85
C ALA A 11 16.79 28.31 9.74
N LEU A 12 15.49 28.12 9.48
CA LEU A 12 14.73 28.88 8.49
C LEU A 12 14.09 30.14 9.06
N ASN A 13 14.26 30.41 10.35
CA ASN A 13 13.67 31.55 11.07
C ASN A 13 12.16 31.66 10.88
N ILE A 14 11.45 30.53 10.93
CA ILE A 14 9.99 30.44 10.89
C ILE A 14 9.43 30.10 12.29
N PRO A 15 8.20 30.52 12.62
CA PRO A 15 7.61 30.27 13.94
C PRO A 15 7.55 28.79 14.30
N ARG A 16 7.78 28.48 15.59
CA ARG A 16 7.59 27.13 16.10
C ARG A 16 6.15 26.67 15.86
N GLY A 17 5.98 25.41 15.42
CA GLY A 17 4.70 24.83 15.05
C GLY A 17 4.22 25.17 13.63
N SER A 18 5.02 25.86 12.81
CA SER A 18 4.73 26.06 11.37
C SER A 18 4.78 24.75 10.59
N ILE A 19 5.72 23.86 10.94
CA ILE A 19 5.79 22.53 10.33
C ILE A 19 4.70 21.67 10.97
N ARG A 20 3.82 21.10 10.13
CA ARG A 20 2.78 20.17 10.50
C ARG A 20 3.02 18.85 9.82
N ALA A 21 2.94 17.76 10.58
CA ALA A 21 3.18 16.41 10.10
C ALA A 21 1.92 15.55 10.18
N THR A 22 1.57 14.90 9.10
CA THR A 22 0.65 13.76 9.09
C THR A 22 1.49 12.49 9.07
N VAL A 23 1.30 11.62 10.05
CA VAL A 23 2.06 10.38 10.15
C VAL A 23 1.32 9.25 9.45
N LEU A 24 2.00 8.56 8.54
CA LEU A 24 1.47 7.34 7.96
C LEU A 24 1.59 6.20 8.96
N ILE A 25 0.46 5.58 9.30
CA ILE A 25 0.42 4.37 10.12
C ILE A 25 0.52 3.18 9.17
N GLU A 26 1.72 2.87 8.76
CA GLU A 26 2.02 1.90 7.70
C GLU A 26 2.73 0.65 8.22
N THR A 27 2.81 0.49 9.53
CA THR A 27 3.30 -0.74 10.12
C THR A 27 2.30 -1.28 11.13
N ILE A 28 2.20 -2.62 11.20
CA ILE A 28 1.31 -3.26 12.20
C ILE A 28 1.66 -2.83 13.63
N LEU A 29 2.93 -2.60 13.95
CA LEU A 29 3.35 -2.15 15.28
C LEU A 29 2.82 -0.74 15.57
N ALA A 30 2.88 0.18 14.62
CA ALA A 30 2.38 1.55 14.78
C ALA A 30 0.85 1.59 15.02
N ALA A 31 0.10 0.61 14.52
CA ALA A 31 -1.33 0.51 14.79
C ALA A 31 -1.66 0.34 16.29
N PHE A 32 -0.74 -0.23 17.07
CA PHE A 32 -0.87 -0.37 18.53
C PHE A 32 -0.39 0.86 19.31
N GLU A 33 0.28 1.81 18.64
CA GLU A 33 0.95 2.95 19.28
C GLU A 33 0.44 4.30 18.75
N MET A 34 -0.76 4.35 18.16
CA MET A 34 -1.31 5.57 17.55
C MET A 34 -1.46 6.72 18.54
N ASP A 35 -1.90 6.44 19.77
CA ASP A 35 -2.02 7.43 20.86
C ASP A 35 -0.66 8.01 21.23
N GLU A 36 0.36 7.17 21.36
CA GLU A 36 1.73 7.54 21.70
C GLU A 36 2.38 8.36 20.60
N ILE A 37 2.18 7.96 19.34
CA ILE A 37 2.67 8.71 18.16
C ILE A 37 2.11 10.12 18.13
N ILE A 38 0.79 10.26 18.30
CA ILE A 38 0.14 11.59 18.34
C ILE A 38 0.67 12.40 19.53
N TYR A 39 0.80 11.78 20.69
CA TYR A 39 1.29 12.45 21.91
C TYR A 39 2.73 12.95 21.75
N GLU A 40 3.61 12.12 21.25
CA GLU A 40 5.02 12.49 21.02
C GLU A 40 5.14 13.64 20.00
N LEU A 41 4.33 13.62 18.95
CA LEU A 41 4.34 14.68 17.92
C LEU A 41 3.37 15.82 18.20
N ARG A 42 2.74 15.91 19.36
CA ARG A 42 1.63 16.85 19.67
C ARG A 42 1.88 18.33 19.33
N LYS A 43 3.15 18.76 19.24
CA LYS A 43 3.50 20.14 18.85
C LYS A 43 3.49 20.35 17.34
N HIS A 44 3.57 19.28 16.55
CA HIS A 44 3.69 19.29 15.10
C HIS A 44 2.64 18.44 14.40
N SER A 45 1.90 17.57 15.13
CA SER A 45 0.93 16.67 14.53
C SER A 45 -0.21 17.42 13.86
N ALA A 46 -0.47 17.09 12.60
CA ALA A 46 -1.72 17.43 11.90
C ALA A 46 -2.71 16.24 12.00
N GLY A 47 -2.21 15.02 12.03
CA GLY A 47 -3.03 13.83 12.06
C GLY A 47 -2.27 12.54 11.73
N LEU A 48 -3.04 11.49 11.52
CA LEU A 48 -2.57 10.20 11.04
C LEU A 48 -3.19 9.88 9.68
N ASN A 49 -2.49 9.08 8.89
CA ASN A 49 -2.95 8.60 7.60
C ASN A 49 -3.02 7.07 7.57
N ALA A 50 -4.07 6.52 6.97
CA ALA A 50 -4.22 5.10 6.74
C ALA A 50 -3.53 4.69 5.43
N GLY A 51 -2.38 4.03 5.51
CA GLY A 51 -1.74 3.36 4.38
C GLY A 51 -2.38 2.01 4.08
N ARG A 52 -2.17 1.47 2.88
CA ARG A 52 -2.68 0.15 2.50
C ARG A 52 -1.56 -0.86 2.31
N TRP A 53 -0.77 -0.69 1.27
CA TRP A 53 0.20 -1.72 0.88
C TRP A 53 1.34 -1.87 1.87
N ASP A 54 1.90 -0.78 2.37
CA ASP A 54 2.94 -0.83 3.41
C ASP A 54 2.44 -1.51 4.68
N TYR A 55 1.18 -1.21 5.10
CA TYR A 55 0.58 -1.84 6.27
C TYR A 55 0.42 -3.36 6.07
N ILE A 56 -0.13 -3.78 4.91
CA ILE A 56 -0.29 -5.20 4.55
C ILE A 56 1.08 -5.88 4.44
N PHE A 57 2.06 -5.24 3.80
CA PHE A 57 3.43 -5.72 3.74
C PHE A 57 4.03 -5.91 5.14
N SER A 58 3.83 -4.94 6.02
CA SER A 58 4.30 -5.05 7.41
C SER A 58 3.71 -6.27 8.13
N VAL A 59 2.42 -6.56 7.92
CA VAL A 59 1.77 -7.76 8.46
C VAL A 59 2.43 -9.02 7.88
N ALA A 60 2.53 -9.12 6.56
CA ALA A 60 3.18 -10.26 5.90
C ALA A 60 4.61 -10.48 6.40
N LYS A 61 5.39 -9.40 6.53
CA LYS A 61 6.78 -9.43 7.01
C LYS A 61 6.89 -9.88 8.47
N LYS A 62 6.11 -9.28 9.36
CA LYS A 62 6.23 -9.54 10.81
C LYS A 62 5.71 -10.92 11.21
N PHE A 63 4.79 -11.47 10.45
CA PHE A 63 4.20 -12.78 10.69
C PHE A 63 4.55 -13.81 9.60
N ALA A 64 5.64 -13.58 8.86
CA ALA A 64 6.05 -14.40 7.73
C ALA A 64 6.13 -15.90 8.05
N ALA A 65 6.59 -16.27 9.25
CA ALA A 65 6.68 -17.66 9.69
C ALA A 65 5.34 -18.32 10.08
N HIS A 66 4.23 -17.55 10.09
CA HIS A 66 2.93 -18.05 10.56
C HIS A 66 1.97 -18.26 9.40
N LYS A 67 1.59 -19.51 9.14
CA LYS A 67 0.66 -19.89 8.06
C LYS A 67 -0.70 -19.20 8.15
N SER A 68 -1.18 -18.88 9.36
CA SER A 68 -2.45 -18.17 9.58
C SER A 68 -2.42 -16.70 9.12
N PHE A 69 -1.26 -16.19 8.74
CA PHE A 69 -1.08 -14.83 8.20
C PHE A 69 -0.80 -14.82 6.69
N VAL A 70 -0.97 -15.95 6.03
CA VAL A 70 -0.94 -16.01 4.55
C VAL A 70 -2.17 -15.28 4.01
N LEU A 71 -1.93 -14.39 3.06
CA LEU A 71 -2.97 -13.59 2.43
C LEU A 71 -3.38 -14.20 1.07
N PRO A 72 -4.66 -14.06 0.66
CA PRO A 72 -5.10 -14.37 -0.70
C PRO A 72 -4.53 -13.38 -1.72
N ASP A 73 -4.99 -13.43 -2.96
CA ASP A 73 -4.60 -12.48 -3.99
C ASP A 73 -4.69 -11.04 -3.49
N ARG A 74 -3.70 -10.21 -3.83
CA ARG A 74 -3.63 -8.82 -3.33
C ARG A 74 -4.89 -7.99 -3.64
N ASN A 75 -5.60 -8.32 -4.71
CA ASN A 75 -6.82 -7.63 -5.09
C ASN A 75 -7.99 -7.91 -4.12
N ASP A 76 -7.97 -9.04 -3.43
CA ASP A 76 -8.96 -9.41 -2.41
C ASP A 76 -8.68 -8.70 -1.06
N VAL A 77 -7.43 -8.28 -0.82
CA VAL A 77 -7.05 -7.58 0.40
C VAL A 77 -7.35 -6.09 0.28
N SER A 78 -8.62 -5.74 0.36
CA SER A 78 -9.11 -4.35 0.29
C SER A 78 -9.14 -3.67 1.67
N MET A 79 -9.41 -2.36 1.71
CA MET A 79 -9.63 -1.62 2.97
C MET A 79 -10.88 -2.08 3.72
N SER A 80 -11.72 -2.94 3.13
CA SER A 80 -12.96 -3.47 3.74
C SER A 80 -12.81 -4.84 4.38
N VAL A 81 -11.67 -5.53 4.23
CA VAL A 81 -11.45 -6.80 4.94
C VAL A 81 -11.32 -6.56 6.46
N PRO A 82 -11.63 -7.56 7.31
CA PRO A 82 -11.79 -7.36 8.75
C PRO A 82 -10.63 -6.62 9.42
N PHE A 83 -9.39 -7.08 9.28
CA PHE A 83 -8.25 -6.45 9.93
C PHE A 83 -7.95 -5.02 9.42
N MET A 84 -8.19 -4.76 8.13
CA MET A 84 -8.03 -3.42 7.56
C MET A 84 -9.14 -2.47 8.01
N ARG A 85 -10.36 -2.97 8.16
CA ARG A 85 -11.48 -2.22 8.78
C ARG A 85 -11.20 -1.87 10.22
N ALA A 86 -10.72 -2.84 11.01
CA ALA A 86 -10.33 -2.61 12.40
C ALA A 86 -9.27 -1.51 12.50
N TYR A 87 -8.23 -1.60 11.68
CA TYR A 87 -7.15 -0.63 11.61
C TYR A 87 -7.65 0.78 11.28
N THR A 88 -8.43 0.95 10.22
CA THR A 88 -8.93 2.28 9.81
C THR A 88 -9.88 2.88 10.82
N GLN A 89 -10.78 2.10 11.41
CA GLN A 89 -11.71 2.59 12.43
C GLN A 89 -11.01 2.99 13.71
N LEU A 90 -10.00 2.23 14.14
CA LEU A 90 -9.17 2.59 15.28
C LEU A 90 -8.42 3.91 15.02
N LEU A 91 -7.86 4.08 13.83
CA LEU A 91 -7.16 5.32 13.43
C LEU A 91 -8.08 6.54 13.53
N ILE A 92 -9.28 6.47 12.95
CA ILE A 92 -10.25 7.57 12.97
C ILE A 92 -10.65 7.90 14.41
N ALA A 93 -11.05 6.89 15.19
CA ALA A 93 -11.46 7.09 16.58
C ALA A 93 -10.34 7.69 17.44
N THR A 94 -9.10 7.23 17.26
CA THR A 94 -7.94 7.74 18.00
C THR A 94 -7.62 9.19 17.60
N CYS A 95 -7.60 9.50 16.31
CA CYS A 95 -7.39 10.86 15.82
C CYS A 95 -8.41 11.83 16.39
N HIS A 96 -9.70 11.53 16.26
CA HIS A 96 -10.76 12.42 16.72
C HIS A 96 -10.79 12.58 18.23
N LYS A 97 -10.54 11.51 18.98
CA LYS A 97 -10.37 11.55 20.45
C LYS A 97 -9.25 12.53 20.87
N ARG A 98 -8.20 12.63 20.07
CA ARG A 98 -7.02 13.49 20.33
C ARG A 98 -7.09 14.87 19.66
N GLY A 99 -8.14 15.14 18.88
CA GLY A 99 -8.35 16.42 18.22
C GLY A 99 -7.38 16.66 17.04
N VAL A 100 -6.95 15.60 16.36
CA VAL A 100 -6.14 15.63 15.14
C VAL A 100 -6.88 14.94 14.00
N HIS A 101 -6.46 15.21 12.75
CA HIS A 101 -7.16 14.74 11.57
C HIS A 101 -6.87 13.27 11.26
N ALA A 102 -7.89 12.56 10.77
CA ALA A 102 -7.80 11.24 10.20
C ALA A 102 -7.81 11.33 8.67
N MET A 103 -6.74 10.88 8.02
CA MET A 103 -6.61 10.89 6.57
C MET A 103 -6.81 9.48 5.99
N GLY A 104 -7.66 9.38 4.97
CA GLY A 104 -7.83 8.15 4.20
C GLY A 104 -6.63 7.82 3.32
N GLY A 105 -6.64 6.64 2.71
CA GLY A 105 -5.56 6.14 1.87
C GLY A 105 -5.48 6.83 0.50
N MET A 106 -4.32 6.70 -0.16
CA MET A 106 -4.16 7.20 -1.52
C MET A 106 -4.92 6.32 -2.54
N ALA A 107 -5.66 6.96 -3.45
CA ALA A 107 -6.14 6.30 -4.65
C ALA A 107 -5.04 6.31 -5.72
N ALA A 108 -4.50 5.13 -6.04
CA ALA A 108 -3.35 4.98 -6.92
C ALA A 108 -3.71 4.97 -8.43
N PHE A 109 -4.98 5.02 -8.79
CA PHE A 109 -5.42 4.97 -10.20
C PHE A 109 -4.92 6.17 -10.99
N ILE A 110 -4.53 5.90 -12.24
CA ILE A 110 -4.16 6.92 -13.23
C ILE A 110 -5.20 6.87 -14.35
N PRO A 111 -5.99 7.94 -14.55
CA PRO A 111 -6.91 8.02 -15.68
C PRO A 111 -6.17 7.86 -17.02
N ASN A 112 -6.71 7.02 -17.89
CA ASN A 112 -6.14 6.78 -19.21
C ASN A 112 -6.95 7.56 -20.28
N ARG A 113 -6.37 8.63 -20.83
CA ARG A 113 -7.04 9.48 -21.84
C ARG A 113 -7.30 8.78 -23.16
N HIS A 114 -6.61 7.67 -23.42
CA HIS A 114 -6.76 6.87 -24.64
C HIS A 114 -7.74 5.71 -24.47
N ASP A 115 -8.19 5.45 -23.23
CA ASP A 115 -9.15 4.39 -22.90
C ASP A 115 -10.21 4.93 -21.92
N PRO A 116 -11.35 5.40 -22.44
CA PRO A 116 -12.44 5.93 -21.62
C PRO A 116 -13.06 4.89 -20.69
N GLU A 117 -13.14 3.62 -21.09
CA GLU A 117 -13.76 2.56 -20.27
C GLU A 117 -12.91 2.25 -19.04
N VAL A 118 -11.58 2.15 -19.22
CA VAL A 118 -10.62 2.02 -18.10
C VAL A 118 -10.73 3.21 -17.16
N THR A 119 -10.84 4.42 -17.69
CA THR A 119 -10.98 5.63 -16.88
C THR A 119 -12.29 5.65 -16.10
N GLU A 120 -13.41 5.30 -16.70
CA GLU A 120 -14.71 5.24 -16.03
C GLU A 120 -14.70 4.21 -14.90
N HIS A 121 -14.14 3.02 -15.14
CA HIS A 121 -13.98 1.99 -14.13
C HIS A 121 -13.09 2.43 -12.96
N ALA A 122 -11.99 3.11 -13.26
CA ALA A 122 -11.10 3.68 -12.24
C ALA A 122 -11.82 4.72 -11.39
N ILE A 123 -12.54 5.67 -12.02
CA ILE A 123 -13.34 6.69 -11.33
C ILE A 123 -14.38 6.04 -10.41
N ALA A 124 -15.12 5.03 -10.90
CA ALA A 124 -16.12 4.34 -10.10
C ALA A 124 -15.51 3.67 -8.83
N LYS A 125 -14.34 3.05 -8.96
CA LYS A 125 -13.61 2.48 -7.82
C LYS A 125 -13.14 3.55 -6.83
N VAL A 126 -12.59 4.65 -7.33
CA VAL A 126 -12.16 5.79 -6.49
C VAL A 126 -13.35 6.39 -5.76
N THR A 127 -14.44 6.69 -6.46
CA THR A 127 -15.69 7.22 -5.87
C THR A 127 -16.16 6.33 -4.71
N LYS A 128 -16.29 5.02 -4.95
CA LYS A 128 -16.71 4.08 -3.91
C LYS A 128 -15.77 4.08 -2.69
N GLY A 129 -14.46 4.09 -2.92
CA GLY A 129 -13.48 4.10 -1.84
C GLY A 129 -13.53 5.40 -1.03
N LYS A 130 -13.62 6.56 -1.70
CA LYS A 130 -13.66 7.88 -1.05
C LYS A 130 -14.98 8.13 -0.33
N ALA A 131 -16.11 7.66 -0.88
CA ALA A 131 -17.40 7.67 -0.18
C ALA A 131 -17.33 6.88 1.13
N GLN A 132 -16.68 5.71 1.13
CA GLN A 132 -16.50 4.91 2.34
C GLN A 132 -15.62 5.60 3.37
N GLU A 133 -14.46 6.17 2.96
CA GLU A 133 -13.55 6.92 3.85
C GLU A 133 -14.29 8.11 4.50
N ALA A 134 -15.01 8.90 3.70
CA ALA A 134 -15.77 10.03 4.20
C ALA A 134 -16.88 9.60 5.17
N ALA A 135 -17.64 8.55 4.85
CA ALA A 135 -18.71 8.02 5.71
C ALA A 135 -18.17 7.43 7.02
N ASP A 136 -16.97 6.84 7.01
CA ASP A 136 -16.31 6.31 8.20
C ASP A 136 -15.83 7.40 9.17
N GLY A 137 -15.66 8.63 8.67
CA GLY A 137 -15.25 9.78 9.48
C GLY A 137 -13.86 10.33 9.14
N CYS A 138 -13.23 9.94 8.03
CA CYS A 138 -11.99 10.60 7.61
C CYS A 138 -12.24 12.08 7.33
N ASP A 139 -11.28 12.92 7.71
CA ASP A 139 -11.35 14.38 7.50
C ASP A 139 -10.90 14.78 6.10
N GLY A 140 -10.19 13.92 5.42
CA GLY A 140 -9.67 14.12 4.07
C GLY A 140 -9.00 12.86 3.54
N THR A 141 -8.44 12.98 2.35
CA THR A 141 -7.79 11.90 1.64
C THR A 141 -6.77 12.43 0.65
N TRP A 142 -6.14 11.55 -0.12
CA TRP A 142 -5.27 11.90 -1.22
C TRP A 142 -5.42 10.95 -2.41
N VAL A 143 -4.90 11.41 -3.55
CA VAL A 143 -5.00 10.72 -4.83
C VAL A 143 -3.67 10.85 -5.57
N ALA A 144 -3.31 9.84 -6.37
CA ALA A 144 -2.07 9.85 -7.14
C ALA A 144 -2.11 10.76 -8.38
N HIS A 145 -3.30 11.14 -8.86
CA HIS A 145 -3.45 11.94 -10.06
C HIS A 145 -4.36 13.15 -9.83
N PRO A 146 -4.00 14.37 -10.32
CA PRO A 146 -4.77 15.58 -10.08
C PRO A 146 -6.20 15.52 -10.62
N ASP A 147 -6.46 14.79 -11.70
CA ASP A 147 -7.80 14.64 -12.29
C ASP A 147 -8.76 13.87 -11.36
N LEU A 148 -8.24 13.17 -10.33
CA LEU A 148 -9.05 12.48 -9.32
C LEU A 148 -9.41 13.37 -8.11
N VAL A 149 -8.80 14.55 -7.99
CA VAL A 149 -9.11 15.49 -6.88
C VAL A 149 -10.58 15.86 -6.85
N PRO A 150 -11.22 16.29 -7.96
CA PRO A 150 -12.66 16.63 -7.95
C PRO A 150 -13.54 15.43 -7.57
N VAL A 151 -13.16 14.20 -7.97
CA VAL A 151 -13.90 12.98 -7.65
C VAL A 151 -13.87 12.72 -6.15
N ALA A 152 -12.69 12.76 -5.54
CA ALA A 152 -12.53 12.59 -4.10
C ALA A 152 -13.23 13.70 -3.31
N GLN A 153 -13.06 14.96 -3.74
CA GLN A 153 -13.65 16.11 -3.09
C GLN A 153 -15.18 16.03 -3.06
N ALA A 154 -15.82 15.60 -4.14
CA ALA A 154 -17.29 15.49 -4.19
C ALA A 154 -17.83 14.53 -3.11
N GLU A 155 -17.13 13.42 -2.84
CA GLU A 155 -17.54 12.46 -1.81
C GLU A 155 -17.37 13.01 -0.40
N PHE A 156 -16.28 13.74 -0.15
CA PHE A 156 -16.07 14.39 1.15
C PHE A 156 -17.03 15.55 1.36
N ASP A 157 -17.28 16.40 0.36
CA ASP A 157 -18.22 17.52 0.44
C ASP A 157 -19.65 17.04 0.75
N ALA A 158 -20.06 15.89 0.20
CA ALA A 158 -21.35 15.31 0.47
C ALA A 158 -21.57 14.95 1.96
N VAL A 159 -20.52 14.55 2.66
CA VAL A 159 -20.55 14.22 4.10
C VAL A 159 -20.30 15.44 4.96
N LEU A 160 -19.31 16.27 4.60
CA LEU A 160 -18.92 17.45 5.36
C LEU A 160 -19.99 18.56 5.36
N GLN A 161 -20.80 18.68 4.29
CA GLN A 161 -21.90 19.68 4.18
C GLN A 161 -21.46 21.11 4.55
N GLY A 162 -20.25 21.48 4.16
CA GLY A 162 -19.65 22.79 4.44
C GLY A 162 -18.82 22.86 5.73
N ALA A 163 -18.78 21.82 6.54
CA ALA A 163 -17.80 21.70 7.62
C ALA A 163 -16.37 21.47 7.05
N VAL A 164 -15.35 21.91 7.78
CA VAL A 164 -13.96 21.79 7.33
C VAL A 164 -13.31 20.48 7.76
N HIS A 165 -13.93 19.72 8.65
CA HIS A 165 -13.46 18.43 9.17
C HIS A 165 -14.58 17.70 9.92
N GLN A 166 -14.31 16.45 10.32
CA GLN A 166 -15.22 15.60 11.08
C GLN A 166 -14.77 15.35 12.53
N LEU A 167 -13.89 16.15 13.11
CA LEU A 167 -13.35 15.96 14.47
C LEU A 167 -14.43 15.82 15.57
N GLY A 168 -15.64 16.35 15.34
CA GLY A 168 -16.77 16.17 16.23
C GLY A 168 -17.37 14.75 16.23
N HIS A 169 -17.08 13.95 15.22
CA HIS A 169 -17.53 12.57 15.10
C HIS A 169 -16.60 11.63 15.88
N GLN A 170 -16.78 11.56 17.20
CA GLN A 170 -15.87 10.91 18.14
C GLN A 170 -15.86 9.37 18.08
N ARG A 171 -16.71 8.74 17.30
CA ARG A 171 -16.79 7.28 17.07
C ARG A 171 -16.83 6.46 18.39
N PRO A 172 -17.79 6.73 19.27
CA PRO A 172 -17.96 5.95 20.50
C PRO A 172 -18.41 4.50 20.24
N ASP A 173 -18.83 4.21 19.03
CA ASP A 173 -19.20 2.90 18.52
C ASP A 173 -17.99 1.99 18.26
N VAL A 174 -16.77 2.55 18.15
CA VAL A 174 -15.55 1.82 17.84
C VAL A 174 -14.93 1.26 19.11
N SER A 175 -14.80 -0.08 19.14
CA SER A 175 -14.10 -0.81 20.23
C SER A 175 -13.26 -1.91 19.57
N ILE A 176 -12.04 -1.55 19.17
CA ILE A 176 -11.11 -2.43 18.47
C ILE A 176 -10.11 -3.03 19.46
N THR A 177 -9.94 -4.34 19.38
CA THR A 177 -8.99 -5.10 20.18
C THR A 177 -7.75 -5.50 19.37
N ALA A 178 -6.72 -6.02 20.04
CA ALA A 178 -5.56 -6.59 19.36
C ALA A 178 -5.94 -7.77 18.43
N ALA A 179 -6.93 -8.57 18.82
CA ALA A 179 -7.41 -9.68 18.00
C ALA A 179 -8.06 -9.18 16.68
N ASP A 180 -8.79 -8.05 16.73
CA ASP A 180 -9.40 -7.48 15.53
C ASP A 180 -8.32 -6.97 14.53
N LEU A 181 -7.24 -6.35 15.03
CA LEU A 181 -6.11 -5.89 14.22
C LEU A 181 -5.31 -7.05 13.61
N LEU A 182 -5.38 -8.23 14.20
CA LEU A 182 -4.64 -9.43 13.77
C LEU A 182 -5.54 -10.47 13.07
N SER A 183 -6.80 -10.14 12.77
CA SER A 183 -7.78 -11.05 12.14
C SER A 183 -7.55 -11.27 10.64
N VAL A 184 -6.30 -11.51 10.26
CA VAL A 184 -5.89 -11.73 8.85
C VAL A 184 -6.51 -12.99 8.27
N ASP A 185 -6.65 -14.02 9.08
CA ASP A 185 -7.30 -15.31 8.74
C ASP A 185 -8.80 -15.19 8.40
N GLN A 186 -9.41 -14.04 8.66
CA GLN A 186 -10.80 -13.73 8.29
C GLN A 186 -10.88 -12.99 6.93
N THR A 187 -9.78 -12.89 6.20
CA THR A 187 -9.78 -12.30 4.86
C THR A 187 -10.23 -13.35 3.86
N ASP A 188 -11.42 -13.16 3.31
CA ASP A 188 -11.93 -13.99 2.21
C ASP A 188 -11.13 -13.77 0.93
N GLY A 189 -10.98 -14.83 0.12
CA GLY A 189 -10.30 -14.77 -1.16
C GLY A 189 -9.62 -16.09 -1.51
N SER A 190 -9.00 -16.12 -2.68
CA SER A 190 -8.29 -17.27 -3.21
C SER A 190 -6.87 -16.87 -3.63
N ILE A 191 -5.99 -17.85 -3.74
CA ILE A 191 -4.71 -17.69 -4.42
C ILE A 191 -4.91 -18.24 -5.83
N THR A 192 -4.82 -17.36 -6.84
CA THR A 192 -5.11 -17.71 -8.22
C THR A 192 -3.85 -17.64 -9.10
N GLU A 193 -3.88 -18.30 -10.25
CA GLU A 193 -2.82 -18.13 -11.25
C GLU A 193 -2.71 -16.66 -11.68
N GLU A 194 -3.85 -16.00 -11.90
CA GLU A 194 -3.88 -14.57 -12.28
C GLU A 194 -3.22 -13.71 -11.20
N GLY A 195 -3.53 -13.92 -9.92
CA GLY A 195 -2.92 -13.20 -8.80
C GLY A 195 -1.41 -13.43 -8.70
N LEU A 196 -0.95 -14.67 -8.91
CA LEU A 196 0.47 -15.01 -8.95
C LEU A 196 1.18 -14.30 -10.12
N ARG A 197 0.60 -14.34 -11.34
CA ARG A 197 1.14 -13.64 -12.52
C ARG A 197 1.20 -12.13 -12.33
N ILE A 198 0.14 -11.53 -11.81
CA ILE A 198 0.11 -10.09 -11.52
C ILE A 198 1.24 -9.70 -10.55
N ASN A 199 1.45 -10.48 -9.49
CA ASN A 199 2.52 -10.21 -8.54
C ASN A 199 3.91 -10.29 -9.20
N ILE A 200 4.15 -11.29 -10.05
CA ILE A 200 5.40 -11.43 -10.81
C ILE A 200 5.57 -10.25 -11.78
N HIS A 201 4.57 -9.98 -12.60
CA HIS A 201 4.60 -8.91 -13.61
C HIS A 201 4.90 -7.54 -12.99
N VAL A 202 4.13 -7.18 -11.96
CA VAL A 202 4.28 -5.88 -11.29
C VAL A 202 5.62 -5.78 -10.58
N GLY A 203 6.06 -6.86 -9.90
CA GLY A 203 7.35 -6.90 -9.25
C GLY A 203 8.51 -6.67 -10.23
N LEU A 204 8.53 -7.40 -11.36
CA LEU A 204 9.56 -7.26 -12.39
C LEU A 204 9.57 -5.85 -13.02
N ARG A 205 8.39 -5.32 -13.39
CA ARG A 205 8.26 -3.98 -13.96
C ARG A 205 8.70 -2.89 -13.00
N TYR A 206 8.33 -3.02 -11.72
CA TYR A 206 8.72 -2.05 -10.71
C TYR A 206 10.24 -2.07 -10.47
N LEU A 207 10.83 -3.25 -10.29
CA LEU A 207 12.27 -3.38 -10.04
C LEU A 207 13.11 -2.86 -11.22
N ALA A 208 12.73 -3.17 -12.46
CA ALA A 208 13.40 -2.63 -13.65
C ALA A 208 13.31 -1.09 -13.70
N GLY A 209 12.14 -0.53 -13.38
CA GLY A 209 11.94 0.92 -13.27
C GLY A 209 12.80 1.54 -12.16
N TRP A 210 12.84 0.92 -10.98
CA TRP A 210 13.61 1.41 -9.84
C TRP A 210 15.13 1.41 -10.13
N LEU A 211 15.65 0.33 -10.70
CA LEU A 211 17.05 0.25 -11.15
C LEU A 211 17.38 1.28 -12.25
N SER A 212 16.37 1.76 -12.96
CA SER A 212 16.49 2.85 -13.95
C SER A 212 16.29 4.25 -13.32
N GLY A 213 16.19 4.36 -11.99
CA GLY A 213 16.04 5.62 -11.27
C GLY A 213 14.60 6.11 -11.07
N LEU A 214 13.59 5.26 -11.28
CA LEU A 214 12.17 5.60 -11.12
C LEU A 214 11.62 5.00 -9.81
N GLY A 215 11.32 5.84 -8.83
CA GLY A 215 10.75 5.40 -7.54
C GLY A 215 9.25 5.13 -7.55
N ALA A 216 8.54 5.54 -8.61
CA ALA A 216 7.13 5.24 -8.85
C ALA A 216 6.93 4.94 -10.32
N ALA A 217 6.20 3.88 -10.64
CA ALA A 217 6.01 3.39 -12.00
C ALA A 217 4.52 3.25 -12.35
N ALA A 218 4.15 3.73 -13.53
CA ALA A 218 2.81 3.53 -14.08
C ALA A 218 2.71 2.11 -14.67
N ILE A 219 2.03 1.22 -13.97
CA ILE A 219 1.82 -0.17 -14.36
C ILE A 219 0.32 -0.48 -14.30
N HIS A 220 -0.26 -0.98 -15.38
CA HIS A 220 -1.71 -1.28 -15.48
C HIS A 220 -2.61 -0.11 -15.02
N ASN A 221 -2.28 1.12 -15.43
CA ASN A 221 -2.99 2.35 -15.06
C ASN A 221 -3.04 2.61 -13.53
N MET A 222 -2.07 2.08 -12.80
CA MET A 222 -1.85 2.35 -11.38
C MET A 222 -0.47 2.96 -11.16
N MET A 223 -0.39 3.93 -10.25
CA MET A 223 0.90 4.43 -9.76
C MET A 223 1.41 3.47 -8.70
N GLU A 224 2.30 2.57 -9.11
CA GLU A 224 2.90 1.57 -8.23
C GLU A 224 4.19 2.10 -7.62
N ASP A 225 4.36 1.88 -6.34
CA ASP A 225 5.53 2.28 -5.56
C ASP A 225 6.25 1.08 -4.92
N ALA A 226 7.24 1.34 -4.06
CA ALA A 226 7.99 0.28 -3.40
C ALA A 226 7.09 -0.66 -2.59
N ALA A 227 6.04 -0.13 -1.92
CA ALA A 227 5.13 -0.95 -1.13
C ALA A 227 4.41 -2.01 -1.97
N THR A 228 4.06 -1.66 -3.22
CA THR A 228 3.44 -2.62 -4.13
C THR A 228 4.38 -3.75 -4.50
N ALA A 229 5.64 -3.45 -4.83
CA ALA A 229 6.63 -4.49 -5.13
C ALA A 229 6.95 -5.35 -3.90
N GLU A 230 6.97 -4.73 -2.71
CA GLU A 230 7.15 -5.44 -1.45
C GLU A 230 6.01 -6.41 -1.17
N ILE A 231 4.76 -6.03 -1.39
CA ILE A 231 3.63 -6.95 -1.18
C ILE A 231 3.62 -8.06 -2.23
N CYS A 232 3.95 -7.76 -3.50
CA CYS A 232 4.03 -8.75 -4.56
C CYS A 232 5.04 -9.86 -4.23
N ARG A 233 6.28 -9.50 -3.89
CA ARG A 233 7.32 -10.49 -3.56
C ARG A 233 7.02 -11.23 -2.26
N SER A 234 6.39 -10.56 -1.28
CA SER A 234 6.08 -11.14 0.04
C SER A 234 4.96 -12.16 -0.02
N GLN A 235 3.93 -11.92 -0.83
CA GLN A 235 2.87 -12.89 -1.05
C GLN A 235 3.43 -14.15 -1.73
N ILE A 236 4.25 -14.01 -2.78
CA ILE A 236 4.88 -15.15 -3.43
C ILE A 236 5.76 -15.93 -2.45
N TRP A 237 6.56 -15.21 -1.64
CA TRP A 237 7.38 -15.84 -0.61
C TRP A 237 6.52 -16.65 0.37
N GLN A 238 5.43 -16.06 0.89
CA GLN A 238 4.51 -16.78 1.79
C GLN A 238 3.89 -18.00 1.12
N TRP A 239 3.44 -17.86 -0.14
CA TRP A 239 2.78 -18.96 -0.85
C TRP A 239 3.72 -20.13 -1.11
N VAL A 240 4.99 -19.87 -1.42
CA VAL A 240 6.02 -20.90 -1.60
C VAL A 240 6.39 -21.53 -0.25
N GLN A 241 6.72 -20.73 0.77
CA GLN A 241 7.17 -21.24 2.07
C GLN A 241 6.10 -22.05 2.82
N HIS A 242 4.84 -21.68 2.64
CA HIS A 242 3.73 -22.38 3.30
C HIS A 242 3.04 -23.43 2.40
N GLU A 243 3.64 -23.75 1.24
CA GLU A 243 3.14 -24.75 0.28
C GLU A 243 1.66 -24.51 -0.06
N CYS A 244 1.31 -23.24 -0.36
CA CYS A 244 -0.05 -22.87 -0.69
C CYS A 244 -0.43 -23.42 -2.07
N SER A 245 -1.71 -23.70 -2.27
CA SER A 245 -2.24 -24.12 -3.56
C SER A 245 -3.00 -22.99 -4.23
N LEU A 246 -2.87 -22.91 -5.54
CA LEU A 246 -3.75 -22.13 -6.39
C LEU A 246 -5.17 -22.73 -6.33
N ASP A 247 -6.16 -21.95 -6.75
CA ASP A 247 -7.56 -22.35 -6.83
C ASP A 247 -7.81 -23.55 -7.76
N ASP A 248 -6.92 -23.79 -8.73
CA ASP A 248 -6.93 -24.97 -9.61
C ASP A 248 -6.24 -26.21 -9.02
N GLY A 249 -5.70 -26.13 -7.81
CA GLY A 249 -5.07 -27.21 -7.06
C GLY A 249 -3.56 -27.37 -7.27
N ARG A 250 -2.92 -26.59 -8.15
CA ARG A 250 -1.45 -26.58 -8.28
C ARG A 250 -0.82 -25.94 -7.04
N VAL A 251 0.23 -26.57 -6.52
CA VAL A 251 1.02 -25.98 -5.42
C VAL A 251 1.93 -24.90 -5.96
N VAL A 252 2.01 -23.76 -5.28
CA VAL A 252 2.93 -22.68 -5.63
C VAL A 252 4.35 -23.10 -5.23
N THR A 253 5.15 -23.45 -6.21
CA THR A 253 6.55 -23.86 -6.04
C THR A 253 7.49 -22.84 -6.65
N ALA A 254 8.77 -22.88 -6.24
CA ALA A 254 9.80 -22.04 -6.87
C ALA A 254 9.89 -22.27 -8.38
N ASP A 255 9.72 -23.51 -8.85
CA ASP A 255 9.78 -23.80 -10.28
C ASP A 255 8.58 -23.23 -11.03
N LEU A 256 7.36 -23.28 -10.45
CA LEU A 256 6.17 -22.65 -11.03
C LEU A 256 6.33 -21.13 -11.11
N VAL A 257 6.91 -20.50 -10.07
CA VAL A 257 7.18 -19.06 -10.07
C VAL A 257 8.17 -18.68 -11.17
N ARG A 258 9.25 -19.48 -11.36
CA ARG A 258 10.22 -19.23 -12.44
C ARG A 258 9.62 -19.43 -13.83
N GLU A 259 8.80 -20.47 -14.00
CA GLU A 259 8.08 -20.70 -15.26
C GLU A 259 7.20 -19.49 -15.62
N PHE A 260 6.44 -18.98 -14.65
CA PHE A 260 5.62 -17.79 -14.89
C PHE A 260 6.46 -16.53 -15.08
N ALA A 261 7.59 -16.38 -14.39
CA ALA A 261 8.49 -15.26 -14.62
C ALA A 261 9.06 -15.25 -16.05
N ASP A 262 9.39 -16.41 -16.64
CA ASP A 262 9.79 -16.52 -18.05
C ASP A 262 8.68 -16.01 -18.99
N GLN A 263 7.45 -16.41 -18.72
CA GLN A 263 6.29 -16.00 -19.53
C GLN A 263 5.99 -14.52 -19.38
N GLU A 264 6.00 -13.97 -18.15
CA GLU A 264 5.76 -12.55 -17.91
C GLU A 264 6.85 -11.65 -18.50
N ILE A 265 8.12 -12.07 -18.50
CA ILE A 265 9.21 -11.36 -19.18
C ILE A 265 8.94 -11.26 -20.70
N ALA A 266 8.51 -12.37 -21.33
CA ALA A 266 8.18 -12.37 -22.76
C ALA A 266 6.96 -11.47 -23.07
N ASP A 267 5.95 -11.45 -22.19
CA ASP A 267 4.78 -10.60 -22.33
C ASP A 267 5.14 -9.11 -22.11
N ILE A 268 6.02 -8.82 -21.16
CA ILE A 268 6.55 -7.46 -20.95
C ILE A 268 7.32 -6.97 -22.18
N GLU A 269 8.21 -7.79 -22.75
CA GLU A 269 8.93 -7.45 -23.96
C GLU A 269 7.98 -7.20 -25.13
N THR A 270 6.98 -8.04 -25.30
CA THR A 270 5.95 -7.88 -26.35
C THR A 270 5.19 -6.56 -26.18
N THR A 271 4.85 -6.20 -24.96
CA THR A 271 4.07 -5.00 -24.63
C THR A 271 4.88 -3.71 -24.79
N LEU A 272 6.13 -3.70 -24.32
CA LEU A 272 7.01 -2.54 -24.40
C LEU A 272 7.65 -2.36 -25.77
N GLY A 273 7.82 -3.45 -26.54
CA GLY A 273 8.65 -3.56 -27.70
C GLY A 273 10.13 -3.78 -27.35
N SER A 274 10.82 -4.58 -28.17
CA SER A 274 12.20 -5.03 -27.89
C SER A 274 13.22 -3.89 -27.72
N GLU A 275 12.99 -2.74 -28.36
CA GLU A 275 13.89 -1.58 -28.24
C GLU A 275 13.84 -0.96 -26.84
N ILE A 276 12.63 -0.74 -26.28
CA ILE A 276 12.44 -0.18 -24.94
C ILE A 276 12.84 -1.21 -23.90
N PHE A 277 12.48 -2.47 -24.11
CA PHE A 277 12.83 -3.57 -23.21
C PHE A 277 14.36 -3.69 -23.04
N ALA A 278 15.11 -3.67 -24.14
CA ALA A 278 16.59 -3.77 -24.11
C ALA A 278 17.29 -2.61 -23.41
N GLN A 279 16.61 -1.48 -23.19
CA GLN A 279 17.15 -0.32 -22.47
C GLN A 279 16.92 -0.40 -20.95
N GLN A 280 16.17 -1.38 -20.46
CA GLN A 280 15.84 -1.54 -19.04
C GLN A 280 16.52 -2.79 -18.46
N PRO A 281 16.94 -2.77 -17.18
CA PRO A 281 17.69 -3.84 -16.55
C PRO A 281 16.78 -5.01 -16.09
N PHE A 282 16.03 -5.63 -17.00
CA PHE A 282 15.11 -6.72 -16.68
C PHE A 282 15.82 -7.99 -16.20
N ASP A 283 17.04 -8.25 -16.63
CA ASP A 283 17.83 -9.40 -16.16
C ASP A 283 18.16 -9.26 -14.68
N ASP A 284 18.62 -8.08 -14.25
CA ASP A 284 18.88 -7.80 -12.84
C ASP A 284 17.60 -7.74 -12.01
N ALA A 285 16.56 -7.11 -12.54
CA ALA A 285 15.25 -7.06 -11.89
C ALA A 285 14.70 -8.46 -11.63
N ARG A 286 14.79 -9.35 -12.61
CA ARG A 286 14.37 -10.75 -12.49
C ARG A 286 15.19 -11.49 -11.43
N ARG A 287 16.51 -11.41 -11.53
CA ARG A 287 17.40 -12.07 -10.58
C ARG A 287 17.10 -11.66 -9.14
N VAL A 288 17.00 -10.34 -8.88
CA VAL A 288 16.70 -9.83 -7.54
C VAL A 288 15.29 -10.22 -7.09
N PHE A 289 14.31 -10.18 -7.98
CA PHE A 289 12.94 -10.59 -7.66
C PHE A 289 12.87 -12.08 -7.22
N GLU A 290 13.53 -12.97 -7.97
CA GLU A 290 13.60 -14.38 -7.62
C GLU A 290 14.34 -14.59 -6.29
N ASP A 291 15.47 -13.92 -6.08
CA ASP A 291 16.21 -13.97 -4.82
C ASP A 291 15.36 -13.50 -3.63
N LEU A 292 14.54 -12.48 -3.80
CA LEU A 292 13.65 -11.95 -2.75
C LEU A 292 12.44 -12.85 -2.47
N ALA A 293 11.88 -13.47 -3.50
CA ALA A 293 10.63 -14.20 -3.41
C ALA A 293 10.81 -15.70 -3.15
N LEU A 294 12.01 -16.26 -3.42
CA LEU A 294 12.25 -17.72 -3.40
C LEU A 294 13.32 -18.16 -2.39
N THR A 295 13.95 -17.23 -1.67
CA THR A 295 14.91 -17.57 -0.60
C THR A 295 14.21 -18.17 0.63
N ASP A 296 14.93 -18.98 1.40
CA ASP A 296 14.40 -19.56 2.65
C ASP A 296 14.18 -18.49 3.73
N ASP A 297 15.07 -17.50 3.82
CA ASP A 297 14.99 -16.42 4.78
C ASP A 297 14.25 -15.21 4.18
N PHE A 298 13.29 -14.64 4.92
CA PHE A 298 12.56 -13.45 4.49
C PHE A 298 13.47 -12.22 4.55
N ILE A 299 13.85 -11.68 3.40
CA ILE A 299 14.64 -10.45 3.31
C ILE A 299 13.79 -9.25 3.75
N GLU A 300 14.33 -8.42 4.65
CA GLU A 300 13.56 -7.38 5.33
C GLU A 300 12.98 -6.33 4.37
N PHE A 301 13.78 -5.86 3.40
CA PHE A 301 13.34 -4.92 2.37
C PHE A 301 14.00 -5.23 1.03
N LEU A 302 13.22 -5.07 -0.05
CA LEU A 302 13.70 -5.27 -1.43
C LEU A 302 14.84 -4.30 -1.81
N THR A 303 14.86 -3.13 -1.21
CA THR A 303 15.88 -2.12 -1.49
C THR A 303 17.26 -2.49 -0.95
N LEU A 304 17.35 -3.37 0.04
CA LEU A 304 18.65 -3.76 0.61
C LEU A 304 19.58 -4.39 -0.43
N PRO A 305 19.18 -5.45 -1.17
CA PRO A 305 20.02 -5.98 -2.24
C PRO A 305 20.08 -5.07 -3.48
N LEU A 306 19.04 -4.25 -3.72
CA LEU A 306 19.01 -3.38 -4.88
C LEU A 306 20.01 -2.24 -4.80
N TYR A 307 20.28 -1.70 -3.60
CA TYR A 307 21.28 -0.64 -3.43
C TYR A 307 22.69 -1.06 -3.84
N GLU A 308 23.00 -2.35 -3.76
CA GLU A 308 24.30 -2.88 -4.19
C GLU A 308 24.46 -2.90 -5.73
N LEU A 309 23.37 -2.69 -6.46
CA LEU A 309 23.35 -2.61 -7.93
C LEU A 309 23.33 -1.18 -8.47
N LEU A 310 23.23 -0.20 -7.59
CA LEU A 310 23.33 1.22 -7.95
C LEU A 310 24.79 1.63 -7.93
N ASP A 311 25.32 2.11 -9.06
CA ASP A 311 26.67 2.68 -9.18
C ASP A 311 26.79 4.10 -8.56
#